data_009cc2282e0a2441c8ff40c8b6b0cf8c
#
_entry.id   009cc2282e0a2441c8ff40c8b6b0cf8c
#
_cell.length_a   1.000
_cell.length_b   1.000
_cell.length_c   1.000
_cell.angle_alpha   90.00
_cell.angle_beta   90.00
_cell.angle_gamma   90.00
#
_symmetry.space_group_name_H-M   'P 1'
#
loop_
_entity.id
_entity.type
_entity.pdbx_description
1 polymer ?
#
loop_
_entity_poly.entity_id
_entity_poly.type
_entity_poly.pdbx_seq_one_letter_code
_entity_poly.pdbx_strand_id
1 'polypeptide(L)'
;MTCKKILLIFIISFSFSQGDVQYIDGIAAIVEDHVVLKSDLIQMVNMAAIQNKIDPRINPDAFVRLQNSVIQSMVDQKIMLEMAELDSIVVDEKEVNQALDQQIQMLVAQAGGESRAEEALGQPIKDFRREFWYDMKDRMISERYQQQLLSAVFITRSEVKEFYKTYKDSLPVLPMMAKVRHLQVPIKPGVAAKEKT
;
A
#
# COMPACT_ATOMS: atom_id res chain seq x y z
N MET A 1 35.02 -39.31 -45.94
CA MET A 1 34.07 -38.18 -45.79
C MET A 1 33.03 -38.39 -44.73
N THR A 2 32.86 -39.54 -44.14
CA THR A 2 31.83 -39.89 -43.14
C THR A 2 32.19 -39.52 -41.69
N CYS A 3 33.49 -39.59 -41.32
CA CYS A 3 33.92 -39.31 -39.95
C CYS A 3 33.82 -37.84 -39.54
N LYS A 4 33.99 -36.89 -40.47
CA LYS A 4 33.86 -35.45 -40.25
C LYS A 4 32.41 -34.97 -40.00
N LYS A 5 31.42 -35.69 -40.59
CA LYS A 5 29.99 -35.40 -40.38
C LYS A 5 29.47 -35.89 -39.04
N ILE A 6 30.03 -37.01 -38.54
CA ILE A 6 29.67 -37.58 -37.22
C ILE A 6 30.19 -36.69 -36.09
N LEU A 7 31.39 -36.13 -36.24
CA LEU A 7 31.95 -35.19 -35.24
C LEU A 7 31.13 -33.88 -35.13
N LEU A 8 30.61 -33.40 -36.27
CA LEU A 8 29.81 -32.17 -36.30
C LEU A 8 28.44 -32.35 -35.64
N ILE A 9 27.83 -33.55 -35.73
CA ILE A 9 26.55 -33.88 -35.06
C ILE A 9 26.74 -34.00 -33.54
N PHE A 10 27.91 -34.48 -33.08
CA PHE A 10 28.20 -34.61 -31.65
C PHE A 10 28.41 -33.26 -30.95
N ILE A 11 28.93 -32.24 -31.67
CA ILE A 11 29.09 -30.88 -31.11
C ILE A 11 27.77 -30.15 -30.98
N ILE A 12 26.80 -30.42 -31.85
CA ILE A 12 25.45 -29.78 -31.78
C ILE A 12 24.63 -30.33 -30.63
N SER A 13 24.86 -31.57 -30.20
CA SER A 13 24.10 -32.20 -29.09
C SER A 13 24.48 -31.70 -27.71
N PHE A 14 25.59 -30.97 -27.54
CA PHE A 14 26.10 -30.52 -26.25
C PHE A 14 25.60 -29.11 -25.86
N SER A 15 24.86 -28.42 -26.73
CA SER A 15 24.47 -27.03 -26.54
C SER A 15 23.09 -26.84 -25.92
N PHE A 16 22.39 -27.89 -25.46
CA PHE A 16 21.02 -27.81 -24.94
C PHE A 16 20.88 -28.32 -23.51
N SER A 17 21.80 -27.95 -22.63
CA SER A 17 21.59 -28.11 -21.19
C SER A 17 21.73 -26.73 -20.52
N GLN A 18 20.89 -25.78 -20.91
CA GLN A 18 20.55 -24.66 -20.03
C GLN A 18 19.56 -25.22 -19.06
N GLY A 19 20.05 -25.71 -17.92
CA GLY A 19 19.17 -25.92 -16.75
C GLY A 19 18.52 -24.58 -16.43
N ASP A 20 17.19 -24.53 -16.43
CA ASP A 20 16.45 -23.44 -15.83
C ASP A 20 16.98 -23.27 -14.40
N VAL A 21 17.75 -22.21 -14.18
CA VAL A 21 18.11 -21.77 -12.86
C VAL A 21 16.80 -21.27 -12.24
N GLN A 22 16.12 -22.14 -11.54
CA GLN A 22 14.98 -21.77 -10.72
C GLN A 22 15.52 -20.80 -9.67
N TYR A 23 15.36 -19.52 -9.90
CA TYR A 23 15.70 -18.48 -8.92
C TYR A 23 14.80 -18.66 -7.71
N ILE A 24 15.36 -19.29 -6.68
CA ILE A 24 14.73 -19.30 -5.35
C ILE A 24 14.90 -17.87 -4.83
N ASP A 25 13.78 -17.24 -4.47
CA ASP A 25 13.80 -15.89 -3.92
C ASP A 25 14.61 -15.83 -2.62
N GLY A 26 15.32 -14.72 -2.42
CA GLY A 26 16.13 -14.51 -1.24
C GLY A 26 15.30 -13.95 -0.09
N ILE A 27 15.73 -14.27 1.13
CA ILE A 27 15.18 -13.67 2.34
C ILE A 27 15.88 -12.34 2.60
N ALA A 28 15.10 -11.26 2.80
CA ALA A 28 15.59 -9.94 3.16
C ALA A 28 15.57 -9.72 4.68
N ALA A 29 14.53 -10.21 5.38
CA ALA A 29 14.41 -10.18 6.83
C ALA A 29 13.53 -11.31 7.33
N ILE A 30 13.67 -11.66 8.61
CA ILE A 30 12.83 -12.63 9.31
C ILE A 30 12.39 -11.98 10.63
N VAL A 31 11.09 -12.06 10.91
CA VAL A 31 10.48 -11.59 12.17
C VAL A 31 9.64 -12.74 12.70
N GLU A 32 10.15 -13.47 13.69
CA GLU A 32 9.56 -14.71 14.18
C GLU A 32 9.17 -15.65 13.01
N ASP A 33 7.91 -15.97 12.82
CA ASP A 33 7.41 -16.83 11.75
C ASP A 33 7.17 -16.09 10.41
N HIS A 34 7.34 -14.76 10.40
CA HIS A 34 7.12 -13.94 9.20
C HIS A 34 8.41 -13.71 8.43
N VAL A 35 8.34 -13.92 7.11
CA VAL A 35 9.47 -13.72 6.19
C VAL A 35 9.19 -12.52 5.30
N VAL A 36 10.20 -11.67 5.11
CA VAL A 36 10.23 -10.61 4.10
C VAL A 36 11.11 -11.07 2.95
N LEU A 37 10.52 -11.21 1.77
CA LEU A 37 11.24 -11.66 0.58
C LEU A 37 12.01 -10.50 -0.06
N LYS A 38 13.09 -10.86 -0.73
CA LYS A 38 13.94 -9.87 -1.41
C LYS A 38 13.25 -9.28 -2.65
N SER A 39 12.44 -10.08 -3.34
CA SER A 39 11.60 -9.62 -4.44
C SER A 39 10.62 -8.54 -3.98
N ASP A 40 9.93 -8.75 -2.85
CA ASP A 40 8.95 -7.82 -2.30
C ASP A 40 9.63 -6.51 -1.90
N LEU A 41 10.80 -6.60 -1.24
CA LEU A 41 11.59 -5.43 -0.90
C LEU A 41 11.97 -4.62 -2.16
N ILE A 42 12.48 -5.27 -3.20
CA ILE A 42 12.86 -4.61 -4.46
C ILE A 42 11.65 -3.93 -5.10
N GLN A 43 10.51 -4.61 -5.14
CA GLN A 43 9.28 -4.06 -5.70
C GLN A 43 8.82 -2.81 -4.92
N MET A 44 8.79 -2.89 -3.59
CA MET A 44 8.40 -1.77 -2.73
C MET A 44 9.35 -0.58 -2.85
N VAL A 45 10.67 -0.83 -2.89
CA VAL A 45 11.69 0.21 -3.09
C VAL A 45 11.52 0.89 -4.44
N ASN A 46 11.27 0.13 -5.51
CA ASN A 46 11.05 0.70 -6.84
C ASN A 46 9.80 1.57 -6.89
N MET A 47 8.69 1.10 -6.32
CA MET A 47 7.45 1.90 -6.23
C MET A 47 7.67 3.18 -5.43
N ALA A 48 8.32 3.09 -4.28
CA ALA A 48 8.62 4.25 -3.45
C ALA A 48 9.59 5.23 -4.14
N ALA A 49 10.57 4.74 -4.90
CA ALA A 49 11.50 5.57 -5.67
C ALA A 49 10.78 6.35 -6.77
N ILE A 50 9.86 5.72 -7.49
CA ILE A 50 9.03 6.38 -8.51
C ILE A 50 8.16 7.46 -7.86
N GLN A 51 7.49 7.15 -6.77
CA GLN A 51 6.59 8.06 -6.07
C GLN A 51 7.33 9.29 -5.50
N ASN A 52 8.55 9.08 -4.96
CA ASN A 52 9.38 10.16 -4.41
C ASN A 52 10.29 10.81 -5.46
N LYS A 53 10.22 10.40 -6.74
CA LYS A 53 11.05 10.89 -7.84
C LYS A 53 12.55 10.76 -7.56
N ILE A 54 12.96 9.66 -6.92
CA ILE A 54 14.36 9.35 -6.61
C ILE A 54 14.91 8.45 -7.71
N ASP A 55 15.88 8.96 -8.48
CA ASP A 55 16.62 8.17 -9.45
C ASP A 55 17.93 7.67 -8.81
N PRO A 56 18.16 6.34 -8.72
CA PRO A 56 19.36 5.78 -8.11
C PRO A 56 20.65 6.17 -8.83
N ARG A 57 20.57 6.57 -10.09
CA ARG A 57 21.74 7.01 -10.89
C ARG A 57 22.14 8.45 -10.57
N ILE A 58 21.14 9.29 -10.22
CA ILE A 58 21.34 10.71 -9.94
C ILE A 58 21.62 10.93 -8.45
N ASN A 59 20.91 10.18 -7.58
CA ASN A 59 21.00 10.38 -6.12
C ASN A 59 21.09 9.03 -5.39
N PRO A 60 22.25 8.35 -5.47
CA PRO A 60 22.44 7.02 -4.87
C PRO A 60 22.28 7.02 -3.36
N ASP A 61 22.72 8.06 -2.65
CA ASP A 61 22.59 8.14 -1.19
C ASP A 61 21.12 8.25 -0.75
N ALA A 62 20.31 9.00 -1.49
CA ALA A 62 18.88 9.08 -1.21
C ALA A 62 18.19 7.74 -1.48
N PHE A 63 18.61 7.01 -2.51
CA PHE A 63 18.09 5.69 -2.81
C PHE A 63 18.43 4.67 -1.72
N VAL A 64 19.66 4.67 -1.18
CA VAL A 64 20.06 3.79 -0.06
C VAL A 64 19.24 4.12 1.19
N ARG A 65 19.06 5.41 1.52
CA ARG A 65 18.18 5.80 2.64
C ARG A 65 16.74 5.35 2.46
N LEU A 66 16.21 5.47 1.24
CA LEU A 66 14.87 4.98 0.91
C LEU A 66 14.78 3.47 1.10
N GLN A 67 15.76 2.71 0.59
CA GLN A 67 15.81 1.26 0.75
C GLN A 67 15.80 0.85 2.23
N ASN A 68 16.62 1.51 3.06
CA ASN A 68 16.65 1.26 4.50
C ASN A 68 15.32 1.62 5.18
N SER A 69 14.67 2.69 4.76
CA SER A 69 13.36 3.07 5.29
C SER A 69 12.27 2.08 4.90
N VAL A 70 12.29 1.57 3.67
CA VAL A 70 11.32 0.58 3.19
C VAL A 70 11.47 -0.74 3.93
N ILE A 71 12.70 -1.28 4.06
CA ILE A 71 12.90 -2.54 4.79
C ILE A 71 12.50 -2.40 6.26
N GLN A 72 12.80 -1.28 6.90
CA GLN A 72 12.37 -1.00 8.27
C GLN A 72 10.84 -1.00 8.37
N SER A 73 10.15 -0.34 7.44
CA SER A 73 8.69 -0.32 7.42
C SER A 73 8.07 -1.71 7.21
N MET A 74 8.69 -2.55 6.37
CA MET A 74 8.25 -3.93 6.18
C MET A 74 8.46 -4.78 7.43
N VAL A 75 9.58 -4.61 8.12
CA VAL A 75 9.86 -5.28 9.40
C VAL A 75 8.88 -4.82 10.48
N ASP A 76 8.65 -3.51 10.61
CA ASP A 76 7.71 -2.93 11.57
C ASP A 76 6.29 -3.48 11.35
N GLN A 77 5.88 -3.65 10.08
CA GLN A 77 4.60 -4.26 9.75
C GLN A 77 4.51 -5.72 10.22
N LYS A 78 5.58 -6.50 10.04
CA LYS A 78 5.60 -7.89 10.53
C LYS A 78 5.62 -7.98 12.06
N ILE A 79 6.32 -7.07 12.74
CA ILE A 79 6.26 -6.93 14.20
C ILE A 79 4.84 -6.62 14.67
N MET A 80 4.14 -5.72 13.96
CA MET A 80 2.74 -5.40 14.29
C MET A 80 1.80 -6.60 14.15
N LEU A 81 2.02 -7.45 13.15
CA LEU A 81 1.26 -8.69 12.97
C LEU A 81 1.52 -9.65 14.14
N GLU A 82 2.79 -9.89 14.48
CA GLU A 82 3.18 -10.74 15.59
C GLU A 82 2.56 -10.27 16.92
N MET A 83 2.66 -8.97 17.20
CA MET A 83 2.06 -8.37 18.39
C MET A 83 0.53 -8.48 18.39
N ALA A 84 -0.11 -8.36 17.23
CA ALA A 84 -1.54 -8.54 17.10
C ALA A 84 -1.97 -9.99 17.38
N GLU A 85 -1.18 -10.97 16.95
CA GLU A 85 -1.41 -12.40 17.25
C GLU A 85 -1.28 -12.68 18.75
N LEU A 86 -0.24 -12.13 19.41
CA LEU A 86 -0.05 -12.24 20.85
C LEU A 86 -1.21 -11.64 21.64
N ASP A 87 -1.76 -10.53 21.18
CA ASP A 87 -2.92 -9.86 21.77
C ASP A 87 -4.27 -10.45 21.30
N SER A 88 -4.24 -11.54 20.54
CA SER A 88 -5.43 -12.23 20.01
C SER A 88 -6.35 -11.33 19.19
N ILE A 89 -5.77 -10.40 18.43
CA ILE A 89 -6.51 -9.54 17.49
C ILE A 89 -6.91 -10.36 16.27
N VAL A 90 -8.19 -10.44 16.01
CA VAL A 90 -8.73 -11.17 14.86
C VAL A 90 -9.59 -10.25 13.99
N VAL A 91 -9.59 -10.52 12.70
CA VAL A 91 -10.47 -9.87 11.71
C VAL A 91 -11.39 -10.92 11.11
N ASP A 92 -12.67 -10.60 11.00
CA ASP A 92 -13.66 -11.50 10.42
C ASP A 92 -13.41 -11.67 8.92
N GLU A 93 -13.51 -12.91 8.42
CA GLU A 93 -13.34 -13.22 6.99
C GLU A 93 -14.31 -12.43 6.10
N LYS A 94 -15.51 -12.13 6.62
CA LYS A 94 -16.49 -11.33 5.91
C LYS A 94 -16.03 -9.88 5.73
N GLU A 95 -15.38 -9.31 6.74
CA GLU A 95 -14.79 -7.97 6.66
C GLU A 95 -13.67 -7.93 5.62
N VAL A 96 -12.78 -8.92 5.63
CA VAL A 96 -11.71 -9.07 4.63
C VAL A 96 -12.29 -9.15 3.22
N ASN A 97 -13.31 -9.99 3.03
CA ASN A 97 -13.95 -10.16 1.72
C ASN A 97 -14.60 -8.84 1.24
N GLN A 98 -15.27 -8.10 2.13
CA GLN A 98 -15.89 -6.82 1.79
C GLN A 98 -14.84 -5.76 1.41
N ALA A 99 -13.74 -5.67 2.17
CA ALA A 99 -12.65 -4.76 1.86
C ALA A 99 -12.00 -5.07 0.52
N LEU A 100 -11.76 -6.35 0.25
CA LEU A 100 -11.18 -6.81 -1.00
C LEU A 100 -12.13 -6.57 -2.20
N ASP A 101 -13.44 -6.78 -2.03
CA ASP A 101 -14.43 -6.47 -3.06
C ASP A 101 -14.44 -4.98 -3.40
N GLN A 102 -14.38 -4.10 -2.40
CA GLN A 102 -14.28 -2.66 -2.61
C GLN A 102 -12.99 -2.27 -3.35
N GLN A 103 -11.86 -2.87 -2.98
CA GLN A 103 -10.58 -2.64 -3.64
C GLN A 103 -10.63 -3.04 -5.12
N ILE A 104 -11.17 -4.23 -5.41
CA ILE A 104 -11.34 -4.74 -6.77
C ILE A 104 -12.28 -3.84 -7.58
N GLN A 105 -13.41 -3.40 -7.00
CA GLN A 105 -14.33 -2.50 -7.67
C GLN A 105 -13.68 -1.17 -8.04
N MET A 106 -12.87 -0.59 -7.15
CA MET A 106 -12.10 0.62 -7.44
C MET A 106 -11.11 0.39 -8.58
N LEU A 107 -10.39 -0.74 -8.57
CA LEU A 107 -9.43 -1.10 -9.60
C LEU A 107 -10.12 -1.23 -10.97
N VAL A 108 -11.26 -1.94 -11.03
CA VAL A 108 -12.06 -2.13 -12.25
C VAL A 108 -12.59 -0.78 -12.77
N ALA A 109 -13.04 0.09 -11.87
CA ALA A 109 -13.53 1.42 -12.24
C ALA A 109 -12.39 2.29 -12.80
N GLN A 110 -11.20 2.27 -12.18
CA GLN A 110 -10.02 3.00 -12.67
C GLN A 110 -9.51 2.50 -14.02
N ALA A 111 -9.53 1.18 -14.23
CA ALA A 111 -9.14 0.58 -15.50
C ALA A 111 -10.17 0.82 -16.63
N GLY A 112 -11.40 1.19 -16.27
CA GLY A 112 -12.50 1.36 -17.22
C GLY A 112 -13.15 0.06 -17.67
N GLY A 113 -13.15 -0.95 -16.79
CA GLY A 113 -13.83 -2.24 -16.96
C GLY A 113 -12.99 -3.44 -16.54
N GLU A 114 -13.68 -4.57 -16.32
CA GLU A 114 -13.07 -5.80 -15.79
C GLU A 114 -11.98 -6.35 -16.71
N SER A 115 -12.24 -6.45 -18.02
CA SER A 115 -11.25 -6.97 -18.98
C SER A 115 -9.96 -6.16 -19.03
N ARG A 116 -10.07 -4.82 -18.90
CA ARG A 116 -8.87 -3.95 -18.86
C ARG A 116 -8.13 -4.06 -17.53
N ALA A 117 -8.87 -4.27 -16.44
CA ALA A 117 -8.27 -4.52 -15.13
C ALA A 117 -7.48 -5.83 -15.14
N GLU A 118 -8.05 -6.91 -15.70
CA GLU A 118 -7.36 -8.20 -15.84
C GLU A 118 -6.13 -8.12 -16.77
N GLU A 119 -6.23 -7.37 -17.85
CA GLU A 119 -5.09 -7.11 -18.74
C GLU A 119 -3.95 -6.35 -18.01
N ALA A 120 -4.32 -5.33 -17.22
CA ALA A 120 -3.35 -4.57 -16.43
C ALA A 120 -2.72 -5.38 -15.28
N LEU A 121 -3.47 -6.29 -14.68
CA LEU A 121 -3.00 -7.20 -13.63
C LEU A 121 -2.18 -8.39 -14.20
N GLY A 122 -2.36 -8.71 -15.49
CA GLY A 122 -1.77 -9.90 -16.11
C GLY A 122 -2.39 -11.22 -15.64
N GLN A 123 -3.53 -11.16 -14.92
CA GLN A 123 -4.23 -12.34 -14.40
C GLN A 123 -5.73 -12.06 -14.20
N PRO A 124 -6.58 -13.11 -14.18
CA PRO A 124 -8.00 -12.97 -13.86
C PRO A 124 -8.24 -12.38 -12.46
N ILE A 125 -9.28 -11.55 -12.30
CA ILE A 125 -9.67 -10.96 -11.01
C ILE A 125 -9.87 -12.01 -9.92
N LYS A 126 -10.42 -13.18 -10.28
CA LYS A 126 -10.62 -14.30 -9.35
C LYS A 126 -9.30 -14.81 -8.74
N ASP A 127 -8.24 -14.88 -9.54
CA ASP A 127 -6.92 -15.35 -9.09
C ASP A 127 -6.23 -14.28 -8.26
N PHE A 128 -6.29 -13.02 -8.71
CA PHE A 128 -5.86 -11.86 -7.95
C PHE A 128 -6.54 -11.81 -6.56
N ARG A 129 -7.86 -12.01 -6.50
CA ARG A 129 -8.62 -12.04 -5.24
C ARG A 129 -8.09 -13.10 -4.27
N ARG A 130 -7.80 -14.30 -4.75
CA ARG A 130 -7.31 -15.41 -3.93
C ARG A 130 -5.91 -15.14 -3.38
N GLU A 131 -5.05 -14.57 -4.22
CA GLU A 131 -3.69 -14.21 -3.87
C GLU A 131 -3.64 -13.07 -2.85
N PHE A 132 -4.40 -12.02 -3.10
CA PHE A 132 -4.44 -10.81 -2.26
C PHE A 132 -5.23 -10.94 -0.96
N TRP A 133 -5.97 -12.04 -0.77
CA TRP A 133 -6.81 -12.22 0.41
C TRP A 133 -6.01 -12.23 1.72
N TYR A 134 -4.88 -12.93 1.73
CA TYR A 134 -4.01 -13.00 2.90
C TYR A 134 -3.34 -11.66 3.19
N ASP A 135 -2.86 -10.97 2.18
CA ASP A 135 -2.26 -9.64 2.33
C ASP A 135 -3.28 -8.62 2.88
N MET A 136 -4.51 -8.67 2.39
CA MET A 136 -5.60 -7.84 2.90
C MET A 136 -5.92 -8.15 4.36
N LYS A 137 -5.97 -9.42 4.74
CA LYS A 137 -6.18 -9.86 6.12
C LYS A 137 -5.08 -9.34 7.04
N ASP A 138 -3.81 -9.55 6.68
CA ASP A 138 -2.65 -9.11 7.45
C ASP A 138 -2.65 -7.60 7.64
N ARG A 139 -2.96 -6.87 6.58
CA ARG A 139 -3.09 -5.41 6.62
C ARG A 139 -4.19 -4.96 7.59
N MET A 140 -5.38 -5.57 7.51
CA MET A 140 -6.50 -5.23 8.39
C MET A 140 -6.21 -5.58 9.86
N ILE A 141 -5.50 -6.68 10.13
CA ILE A 141 -5.05 -7.04 11.48
C ILE A 141 -4.09 -5.97 12.02
N SER A 142 -3.08 -5.59 11.24
CA SER A 142 -2.12 -4.55 11.62
C SER A 142 -2.79 -3.20 11.87
N GLU A 143 -3.71 -2.78 11.01
CA GLU A 143 -4.48 -1.54 11.16
C GLU A 143 -5.36 -1.57 12.43
N ARG A 144 -6.01 -2.70 12.72
CA ARG A 144 -6.83 -2.88 13.93
C ARG A 144 -5.99 -2.81 15.20
N TYR A 145 -4.83 -3.47 15.20
CA TYR A 145 -3.88 -3.41 16.31
C TYR A 145 -3.37 -1.98 16.55
N GLN A 146 -2.98 -1.29 15.48
CA GLN A 146 -2.55 0.11 15.57
C GLN A 146 -3.65 1.02 16.14
N GLN A 147 -4.90 0.84 15.72
CA GLN A 147 -6.04 1.58 16.28
C GLN A 147 -6.23 1.30 17.77
N GLN A 148 -6.07 0.04 18.20
CA GLN A 148 -6.15 -0.34 19.60
C GLN A 148 -5.06 0.35 20.43
N LEU A 149 -3.81 0.33 19.97
CA LEU A 149 -2.70 1.03 20.63
C LEU A 149 -2.98 2.55 20.75
N LEU A 150 -3.43 3.17 19.66
CA LEU A 150 -3.74 4.60 19.64
C LEU A 150 -4.93 4.95 20.55
N SER A 151 -5.93 4.07 20.67
CA SER A 151 -7.08 4.29 21.53
C SER A 151 -6.74 4.35 23.02
N ALA A 152 -5.61 3.76 23.42
CA ALA A 152 -5.09 3.80 24.78
C ALA A 152 -4.32 5.08 25.10
N VAL A 153 -4.01 5.91 24.07
CA VAL A 153 -3.26 7.16 24.26
C VAL A 153 -4.22 8.32 24.53
N PHE A 154 -4.19 8.83 25.74
CA PHE A 154 -4.98 10.01 26.14
C PHE A 154 -4.07 11.22 26.26
N ILE A 155 -4.44 12.29 25.59
CA ILE A 155 -3.70 13.57 25.66
C ILE A 155 -4.46 14.54 26.57
N THR A 156 -3.80 15.03 27.63
CA THR A 156 -4.37 15.97 28.57
C THR A 156 -4.26 17.42 28.06
N ARG A 157 -5.12 18.32 28.57
CA ARG A 157 -5.01 19.75 28.28
C ARG A 157 -3.67 20.35 28.73
N SER A 158 -3.05 19.80 29.76
CA SER A 158 -1.74 20.26 30.23
C SER A 158 -0.65 19.95 29.23
N GLU A 159 -0.61 18.73 28.71
CA GLU A 159 0.34 18.30 27.68
C GLU A 159 0.20 19.12 26.40
N VAL A 160 -1.03 19.39 25.96
CA VAL A 160 -1.28 20.26 24.79
C VAL A 160 -0.73 21.68 25.02
N LYS A 161 -0.91 22.25 26.22
CA LYS A 161 -0.39 23.58 26.52
C LYS A 161 1.13 23.59 26.58
N GLU A 162 1.75 22.57 27.14
CA GLU A 162 3.19 22.44 27.22
C GLU A 162 3.82 22.26 25.84
N PHE A 163 3.24 21.38 25.01
CA PHE A 163 3.61 21.21 23.62
C PHE A 163 3.52 22.54 22.86
N TYR A 164 2.41 23.25 22.99
CA TYR A 164 2.24 24.55 22.33
C TYR A 164 3.29 25.57 22.78
N LYS A 165 3.61 25.63 24.06
CA LYS A 165 4.65 26.55 24.56
C LYS A 165 6.02 26.23 23.98
N THR A 166 6.35 24.94 23.87
CA THR A 166 7.65 24.47 23.39
C THR A 166 7.81 24.67 21.87
N TYR A 167 6.75 24.43 21.11
CA TYR A 167 6.82 24.39 19.64
C TYR A 167 6.12 25.56 18.94
N LYS A 168 5.65 26.57 19.70
CA LYS A 168 4.86 27.70 19.17
C LYS A 168 5.48 28.34 17.92
N ASP A 169 6.78 28.56 17.92
CA ASP A 169 7.49 29.25 16.84
C ASP A 169 7.77 28.35 15.62
N SER A 170 7.61 27.03 15.78
CA SER A 170 7.77 26.02 14.73
C SER A 170 6.44 25.58 14.10
N LEU A 171 5.32 25.99 14.69
CA LEU A 171 4.01 25.63 14.16
C LEU A 171 3.67 26.47 12.91
N PRO A 172 3.02 25.86 11.89
CA PRO A 172 2.58 26.59 10.72
C PRO A 172 1.57 27.68 11.10
N VAL A 173 1.76 28.87 10.56
CA VAL A 173 0.80 29.97 10.74
C VAL A 173 -0.50 29.60 10.01
N LEU A 174 -1.60 29.51 10.75
CA LEU A 174 -2.90 29.26 10.16
C LEU A 174 -3.31 30.48 9.29
N PRO A 175 -3.82 30.24 8.08
CA PRO A 175 -4.33 31.31 7.25
C PRO A 175 -5.50 32.03 7.95
N MET A 176 -5.63 33.33 7.74
CA MET A 176 -6.80 34.08 8.25
C MET A 176 -8.08 33.45 7.71
N MET A 177 -8.92 32.97 8.61
CA MET A 177 -10.24 32.43 8.26
C MET A 177 -11.32 33.37 8.79
N ALA A 178 -12.23 33.78 7.89
CA ALA A 178 -13.42 34.52 8.26
C ALA A 178 -14.63 33.57 8.36
N LYS A 179 -15.34 33.57 9.50
CA LYS A 179 -16.58 32.84 9.65
C LYS A 179 -17.74 33.71 9.16
N VAL A 180 -18.19 33.44 7.94
CA VAL A 180 -19.33 34.16 7.35
C VAL A 180 -20.61 33.42 7.70
N ARG A 181 -21.62 34.17 8.17
CA ARG A 181 -22.98 33.68 8.33
C ARG A 181 -23.89 34.53 7.45
N HIS A 182 -24.76 33.90 6.67
CA HIS A 182 -25.79 34.61 5.96
C HIS A 182 -27.16 34.09 6.34
N LEU A 183 -28.13 34.97 6.41
CA LEU A 183 -29.54 34.67 6.67
C LEU A 183 -30.28 34.91 5.35
N GLN A 184 -30.84 33.86 4.77
CA GLN A 184 -31.69 33.95 3.61
C GLN A 184 -33.15 34.00 4.03
N VAL A 185 -33.81 35.11 3.85
CA VAL A 185 -35.26 35.25 4.11
C VAL A 185 -36.00 35.19 2.79
N PRO A 186 -36.72 34.09 2.49
CA PRO A 186 -37.49 34.03 1.23
C PRO A 186 -38.71 34.93 1.35
N ILE A 187 -38.82 35.91 0.45
CA ILE A 187 -40.02 36.75 0.35
C ILE A 187 -41.04 35.98 -0.50
N LYS A 188 -42.09 35.47 0.16
CA LYS A 188 -43.20 34.83 -0.55
C LYS A 188 -44.20 35.92 -0.97
N PRO A 189 -44.63 35.98 -2.25
CA PRO A 189 -45.68 36.91 -2.68
C PRO A 189 -46.96 36.59 -1.90
N GLY A 190 -47.57 37.64 -1.38
CA GLY A 190 -48.85 37.52 -0.70
C GLY A 190 -49.97 37.08 -1.66
N VAL A 191 -51.09 36.60 -1.07
CA VAL A 191 -52.25 36.11 -1.85
C VAL A 191 -52.74 37.16 -2.86
N ALA A 192 -52.74 38.43 -2.50
CA ALA A 192 -53.16 39.53 -3.35
C ALA A 192 -52.22 39.80 -4.54
N ALA A 193 -50.96 39.33 -4.53
CA ALA A 193 -50.01 39.48 -5.62
C ALA A 193 -50.15 38.33 -6.66
N LYS A 194 -50.75 37.19 -6.26
CA LYS A 194 -51.01 36.05 -7.14
C LYS A 194 -52.27 36.19 -7.97
N GLU A 195 -53.19 37.09 -7.62
CA GLU A 195 -54.45 37.33 -8.37
C GLU A 195 -54.28 38.38 -9.49
N LYS A 196 -53.11 39.00 -9.60
CA LYS A 196 -52.84 40.02 -10.64
C LYS A 196 -51.97 39.57 -11.80
N THR A 197 -51.66 38.22 -11.86
CA THR A 197 -50.91 37.60 -12.99
C THR A 197 -51.81 36.60 -13.66
#